data_82f1edb3f650db26926e275c4051a86b
#
_entry.id   82f1edb3f650db26926e275c4051a86b
#
_cell.length_a   1.000
_cell.length_b   1.000
_cell.length_c   1.000
_cell.angle_alpha   90.00
_cell.angle_beta   90.00
_cell.angle_gamma   90.00
#
_symmetry.space_group_name_H-M   'P 1'
#
loop_
_entity.id
_entity.type
_entity.pdbx_description
1 polymer ?
#
loop_
_entity_poly.entity_id
_entity_poly.type
_entity_poly.pdbx_seq_one_letter_code
_entity_poly.pdbx_strand_id
1 'polypeptide(L)'
;MTDVQTPATHPAPGVLSRIFRTEQDGAPGDGHEQVVLCHDRSSGLKAIIAIHSTALGPALGGTRFFPYASEEAALEDALNLSRGMSYKNALAGLDLGGGKAVIIGDPNKDKNEAMLRAYGRFVESLRGRYITACDVGTYVQDMDVIARETEFVTGRSPEHGGAGDSSILTAFGVFQGMRASAQARWGQPTLRGKRVGVAGVGKVGHYLVGHLVADGATVVVTDPFEAAVNRVRAAHPEVEVVADTTALLQAKLDVYAPCALGGALTDPVVAALSEFGTSIVCGAANNQLAHPGVEKDLSDRGILYAPDYLVNSGGVIQVAD
;
A
#
# COMPACT_ATOMS: atom_id res chain seq x y z
N MET A 1 -34.72 -48.82 0.55
CA MET A 1 -33.29 -48.43 0.69
C MET A 1 -33.19 -47.07 0.04
N THR A 2 -33.21 -46.04 0.84
CA THR A 2 -33.08 -44.65 0.39
C THR A 2 -31.62 -44.27 0.51
N ASP A 3 -30.95 -44.06 -0.62
CA ASP A 3 -29.60 -43.55 -0.70
C ASP A 3 -29.57 -42.13 -0.10
N VAL A 4 -28.99 -42.00 1.07
CA VAL A 4 -28.64 -40.73 1.66
C VAL A 4 -27.35 -40.26 0.98
N GLN A 5 -27.47 -39.41 -0.04
CA GLN A 5 -26.32 -38.69 -0.60
C GLN A 5 -25.77 -37.77 0.46
N THR A 6 -24.59 -38.11 0.97
CA THR A 6 -23.78 -37.20 1.81
C THR A 6 -23.47 -35.96 0.97
N PRO A 7 -23.77 -34.73 1.45
CA PRO A 7 -23.41 -33.54 0.73
C PRO A 7 -21.89 -33.50 0.56
N ALA A 8 -21.42 -33.39 -0.67
CA ALA A 8 -20.00 -33.19 -0.96
C ALA A 8 -19.56 -31.87 -0.32
N THR A 9 -18.78 -31.97 0.76
CA THR A 9 -18.07 -30.82 1.33
C THR A 9 -17.04 -30.38 0.29
N HIS A 10 -17.36 -29.37 -0.51
CA HIS A 10 -16.35 -28.73 -1.33
C HIS A 10 -15.29 -28.15 -0.38
N PRO A 11 -14.00 -28.53 -0.53
CA PRO A 11 -12.95 -27.89 0.24
C PRO A 11 -12.99 -26.38 -0.04
N ALA A 12 -12.68 -25.57 0.96
CA ALA A 12 -12.55 -24.13 0.76
C ALA A 12 -11.65 -23.84 -0.44
N PRO A 13 -12.01 -22.92 -1.34
CA PRO A 13 -11.26 -22.67 -2.56
C PRO A 13 -9.81 -22.34 -2.19
N GLY A 14 -8.86 -23.13 -2.68
CA GLY A 14 -7.43 -22.92 -2.46
C GLY A 14 -6.98 -21.61 -3.10
N VAL A 15 -5.82 -21.09 -2.71
CA VAL A 15 -5.28 -19.82 -3.23
C VAL A 15 -5.20 -19.80 -4.77
N LEU A 16 -4.94 -20.94 -5.40
CA LEU A 16 -4.90 -21.08 -6.86
C LEU A 16 -6.27 -20.77 -7.54
N SER A 17 -7.39 -21.04 -6.88
CA SER A 17 -8.70 -20.70 -7.43
C SER A 17 -8.92 -19.19 -7.57
N ARG A 18 -8.17 -18.37 -6.87
CA ARG A 18 -8.19 -16.90 -7.00
C ARG A 18 -7.45 -16.42 -8.24
N ILE A 19 -6.47 -17.18 -8.74
CA ILE A 19 -5.72 -16.84 -9.96
C ILE A 19 -6.61 -17.05 -11.19
N PHE A 20 -7.38 -18.13 -11.21
CA PHE A 20 -8.18 -18.53 -12.37
C PHE A 20 -9.66 -18.10 -12.29
N ARG A 21 -9.97 -17.08 -11.49
CA ARG A 21 -11.35 -16.56 -11.42
C ARG A 21 -11.77 -15.99 -12.77
N THR A 22 -12.99 -16.33 -13.15
CA THR A 22 -13.65 -15.82 -14.35
C THR A 22 -14.81 -14.90 -13.97
N GLU A 23 -15.33 -14.13 -14.92
CA GLU A 23 -16.52 -13.27 -14.72
C GLU A 23 -17.74 -14.07 -14.21
N GLN A 24 -17.77 -15.38 -14.42
CA GLN A 24 -18.84 -16.26 -13.95
C GLN A 24 -18.75 -16.58 -12.45
N ASP A 25 -17.58 -16.36 -11.83
CA ASP A 25 -17.31 -16.69 -10.42
C ASP A 25 -17.59 -15.52 -9.44
N GLY A 26 -18.12 -14.40 -9.93
CA GLY A 26 -18.62 -13.33 -9.05
C GLY A 26 -18.30 -11.90 -9.45
N ALA A 27 -17.07 -11.46 -9.51
CA ALA A 27 -16.74 -10.07 -9.88
C ALA A 27 -15.93 -10.02 -11.17
N PRO A 28 -16.33 -9.21 -12.17
CA PRO A 28 -15.51 -8.99 -13.36
C PRO A 28 -14.09 -8.57 -12.99
N GLY A 29 -13.08 -9.24 -13.56
CA GLY A 29 -11.68 -8.85 -13.37
C GLY A 29 -11.00 -9.33 -12.09
N ASP A 30 -11.52 -10.32 -11.39
CA ASP A 30 -10.92 -10.84 -10.14
C ASP A 30 -9.76 -11.85 -10.37
N GLY A 31 -9.56 -12.35 -11.59
CA GLY A 31 -8.48 -13.27 -11.94
C GLY A 31 -7.15 -12.56 -12.23
N HIS A 32 -6.06 -13.33 -12.28
CA HIS A 32 -4.73 -12.82 -12.62
C HIS A 32 -4.28 -13.38 -13.97
N GLU A 33 -3.69 -12.53 -14.80
CA GLU A 33 -3.17 -12.96 -16.10
C GLU A 33 -1.97 -13.90 -15.96
N GLN A 34 -1.11 -13.67 -14.95
CA GLN A 34 0.10 -14.45 -14.74
C GLN A 34 0.60 -14.36 -13.30
N VAL A 35 1.06 -15.50 -12.77
CA VAL A 35 1.80 -15.56 -11.51
C VAL A 35 3.06 -16.39 -11.73
N VAL A 36 4.21 -15.83 -11.34
CA VAL A 36 5.53 -16.45 -11.53
C VAL A 36 6.15 -16.71 -10.17
N LEU A 37 6.51 -17.96 -9.91
CA LEU A 37 7.27 -18.37 -8.75
C LEU A 37 8.74 -18.37 -9.10
N CYS A 38 9.52 -17.52 -8.46
CA CYS A 38 10.94 -17.31 -8.72
C CYS A 38 11.77 -17.94 -7.61
N HIS A 39 12.67 -18.87 -7.96
CA HIS A 39 13.56 -19.50 -7.01
C HIS A 39 14.98 -19.59 -7.58
N ASP A 40 15.96 -18.99 -6.90
CA ASP A 40 17.38 -19.16 -7.20
C ASP A 40 18.11 -19.67 -5.97
N ARG A 41 18.55 -20.94 -6.05
CA ARG A 41 19.21 -21.63 -4.91
C ARG A 41 20.54 -21.00 -4.55
N SER A 42 21.25 -20.45 -5.53
CA SER A 42 22.61 -19.92 -5.33
C SER A 42 22.60 -18.63 -4.51
N SER A 43 21.60 -17.79 -4.68
CA SER A 43 21.43 -16.53 -3.93
C SER A 43 20.46 -16.64 -2.75
N GLY A 44 19.71 -17.75 -2.64
CA GLY A 44 18.66 -17.95 -1.65
C GLY A 44 17.36 -17.22 -2.01
N LEU A 45 17.21 -16.72 -3.23
CA LEU A 45 16.00 -16.01 -3.65
C LEU A 45 14.77 -16.91 -3.63
N LYS A 46 13.73 -16.46 -2.96
CA LYS A 46 12.35 -16.94 -3.09
C LYS A 46 11.48 -15.72 -3.35
N ALA A 47 10.88 -15.61 -4.53
CA ALA A 47 10.03 -14.48 -4.88
C ALA A 47 8.80 -14.93 -5.67
N ILE A 48 7.76 -14.10 -5.65
CA ILE A 48 6.53 -14.28 -6.42
C ILE A 48 6.27 -12.97 -7.16
N ILE A 49 6.06 -13.05 -8.47
CA ILE A 49 5.61 -11.91 -9.28
C ILE A 49 4.18 -12.19 -9.73
N ALA A 50 3.23 -11.36 -9.34
CA ALA A 50 1.84 -11.44 -9.75
C ALA A 50 1.51 -10.30 -10.72
N ILE A 51 1.03 -10.65 -11.92
CA ILE A 51 0.48 -9.74 -12.91
C ILE A 51 -1.02 -9.91 -12.88
N HIS A 52 -1.73 -8.90 -12.38
CA HIS A 52 -3.19 -8.93 -12.32
C HIS A 52 -3.77 -8.60 -13.70
N SER A 53 -3.36 -7.51 -14.32
CA SER A 53 -3.86 -7.11 -15.63
C SER A 53 -2.83 -6.29 -16.40
N THR A 54 -2.75 -6.51 -17.71
CA THR A 54 -1.99 -5.71 -18.67
C THR A 54 -2.91 -4.98 -19.66
N ALA A 55 -4.21 -4.87 -19.36
CA ALA A 55 -5.19 -4.28 -20.27
C ALA A 55 -4.93 -2.81 -20.62
N LEU A 56 -4.31 -2.04 -19.70
CA LEU A 56 -3.91 -0.65 -19.93
C LEU A 56 -2.44 -0.49 -20.33
N GLY A 57 -1.66 -1.56 -20.33
CA GLY A 57 -0.24 -1.55 -20.65
C GLY A 57 0.58 -2.46 -19.72
N PRO A 58 1.92 -2.37 -19.72
CA PRO A 58 2.77 -3.16 -18.85
C PRO A 58 2.33 -3.08 -17.38
N ALA A 59 2.35 -4.21 -16.68
CA ALA A 59 1.98 -4.23 -15.27
C ALA A 59 3.07 -3.54 -14.43
N LEU A 60 2.74 -2.45 -13.74
CA LEU A 60 3.64 -1.76 -12.81
C LEU A 60 3.30 -2.10 -11.37
N GLY A 61 4.32 -2.37 -10.56
CA GLY A 61 4.18 -2.45 -9.11
C GLY A 61 5.48 -2.75 -8.39
N GLY A 62 5.57 -2.26 -7.14
CA GLY A 62 6.76 -2.39 -6.32
C GLY A 62 7.04 -3.81 -5.85
N THR A 63 8.28 -4.08 -5.48
CA THR A 63 8.72 -5.35 -4.89
C THR A 63 8.83 -5.22 -3.39
N ARG A 64 7.97 -5.95 -2.67
CA ARG A 64 7.99 -6.03 -1.20
C ARG A 64 8.96 -7.11 -0.74
N PHE A 65 9.86 -6.79 0.18
CA PHE A 65 10.73 -7.77 0.83
C PHE A 65 10.31 -7.90 2.29
N PHE A 66 9.70 -9.05 2.64
CA PHE A 66 9.05 -9.18 3.93
C PHE A 66 9.12 -10.61 4.48
N PRO A 67 9.28 -10.81 5.83
CA PRO A 67 9.31 -12.13 6.46
C PRO A 67 7.89 -12.68 6.65
N TYR A 68 7.30 -13.18 5.56
CA TYR A 68 5.97 -13.79 5.59
C TYR A 68 5.93 -15.03 6.48
N ALA A 69 4.79 -15.26 7.13
CA ALA A 69 4.57 -16.43 7.98
C ALA A 69 4.54 -17.74 7.18
N SER A 70 4.14 -17.70 5.91
CA SER A 70 4.14 -18.83 4.98
C SER A 70 4.25 -18.35 3.52
N GLU A 71 4.52 -19.28 2.61
CA GLU A 71 4.55 -19.04 1.17
C GLU A 71 3.15 -18.70 0.63
N GLU A 72 2.09 -19.29 1.22
CA GLU A 72 0.69 -18.99 0.90
C GLU A 72 0.34 -17.56 1.28
N ALA A 73 0.78 -17.08 2.45
CA ALA A 73 0.58 -15.69 2.88
C ALA A 73 1.29 -14.70 1.95
N ALA A 74 2.48 -15.04 1.47
CA ALA A 74 3.21 -14.24 0.49
C ALA A 74 2.48 -14.19 -0.86
N LEU A 75 1.97 -15.33 -1.34
CA LEU A 75 1.19 -15.39 -2.57
C LEU A 75 -0.11 -14.58 -2.44
N GLU A 76 -0.82 -14.72 -1.33
CA GLU A 76 -2.05 -13.96 -1.08
C GLU A 76 -1.80 -12.44 -1.09
N ASP A 77 -0.72 -11.98 -0.45
CA ASP A 77 -0.33 -10.56 -0.44
C ASP A 77 0.02 -10.07 -1.85
N ALA A 78 0.78 -10.85 -2.63
CA ALA A 78 1.11 -10.52 -4.01
C ALA A 78 -0.14 -10.38 -4.90
N LEU A 79 -1.11 -11.29 -4.76
CA LEU A 79 -2.38 -11.25 -5.51
C LEU A 79 -3.21 -10.02 -5.13
N ASN A 80 -3.39 -9.75 -3.84
CA ASN A 80 -4.18 -8.60 -3.37
C ASN A 80 -3.54 -7.26 -3.81
N LEU A 81 -2.23 -7.16 -3.67
CA LEU A 81 -1.51 -5.92 -4.01
C LEU A 81 -1.46 -5.68 -5.51
N SER A 82 -1.25 -6.70 -6.35
CA SER A 82 -1.24 -6.55 -7.81
C SER A 82 -2.60 -6.11 -8.36
N ARG A 83 -3.71 -6.62 -7.78
CA ARG A 83 -5.05 -6.15 -8.10
C ARG A 83 -5.23 -4.68 -7.70
N GLY A 84 -4.80 -4.30 -6.50
CA GLY A 84 -4.82 -2.91 -6.04
C GLY A 84 -4.04 -1.98 -6.96
N MET A 85 -2.92 -2.45 -7.53
CA MET A 85 -2.14 -1.67 -8.49
C MET A 85 -2.88 -1.44 -9.81
N SER A 86 -3.69 -2.39 -10.32
CA SER A 86 -4.51 -2.15 -11.51
C SER A 86 -5.49 -0.99 -11.29
N TYR A 87 -6.18 -0.97 -10.16
CA TYR A 87 -7.10 0.13 -9.83
C TYR A 87 -6.35 1.45 -9.63
N LYS A 88 -5.22 1.41 -8.93
CA LYS A 88 -4.40 2.59 -8.68
C LYS A 88 -3.91 3.23 -9.98
N ASN A 89 -3.33 2.44 -10.89
CA ASN A 89 -2.79 2.92 -12.15
C ASN A 89 -3.91 3.46 -13.06
N ALA A 90 -5.04 2.78 -13.14
CA ALA A 90 -6.20 3.22 -13.91
C ALA A 90 -6.75 4.57 -13.39
N LEU A 91 -6.92 4.71 -12.07
CA LEU A 91 -7.41 5.96 -11.46
C LEU A 91 -6.40 7.11 -11.55
N ALA A 92 -5.11 6.80 -11.58
CA ALA A 92 -4.06 7.78 -11.81
C ALA A 92 -3.97 8.22 -13.29
N GLY A 93 -4.75 7.61 -14.20
CA GLY A 93 -4.73 7.91 -15.63
C GLY A 93 -3.46 7.43 -16.34
N LEU A 94 -2.80 6.40 -15.82
CA LEU A 94 -1.58 5.84 -16.38
C LEU A 94 -1.90 4.73 -17.38
N ASP A 95 -1.17 4.68 -18.49
CA ASP A 95 -1.22 3.60 -19.48
C ASP A 95 -0.42 2.38 -18.99
N LEU A 96 -0.72 1.94 -17.77
CA LEU A 96 -0.05 0.86 -17.07
C LEU A 96 -1.05 -0.09 -16.42
N GLY A 97 -0.76 -1.37 -16.51
CA GLY A 97 -1.48 -2.42 -15.82
C GLY A 97 -1.07 -2.56 -14.36
N GLY A 98 -1.61 -3.57 -13.67
CA GLY A 98 -1.31 -3.82 -12.27
C GLY A 98 -0.46 -5.06 -12.05
N GLY A 99 0.67 -4.87 -11.40
CA GLY A 99 1.56 -5.94 -10.98
C GLY A 99 2.04 -5.75 -9.54
N LYS A 100 2.60 -6.81 -8.98
CA LYS A 100 3.26 -6.79 -7.67
C LYS A 100 4.26 -7.93 -7.57
N ALA A 101 5.38 -7.67 -6.90
CA ALA A 101 6.25 -8.76 -6.50
C ALA A 101 6.45 -8.77 -4.97
N VAL A 102 6.73 -9.98 -4.46
CA VAL A 102 7.17 -10.18 -3.08
C VAL A 102 8.43 -11.03 -3.09
N ILE A 103 9.38 -10.68 -2.23
CA ILE A 103 10.55 -11.50 -1.89
C ILE A 103 10.34 -11.97 -0.45
N ILE A 104 10.44 -13.28 -0.22
CA ILE A 104 10.19 -13.91 1.07
C ILE A 104 11.50 -13.96 1.85
N GLY A 105 11.57 -13.25 2.99
CA GLY A 105 12.73 -13.21 3.88
C GLY A 105 12.75 -11.94 4.73
N ASP A 106 13.73 -11.84 5.61
CA ASP A 106 13.97 -10.64 6.43
C ASP A 106 14.91 -9.70 5.67
N PRO A 107 14.44 -8.50 5.23
CA PRO A 107 15.28 -7.58 4.46
C PRO A 107 16.54 -7.09 5.20
N ASN A 108 16.55 -7.18 6.53
CA ASN A 108 17.70 -6.77 7.33
C ASN A 108 18.76 -7.88 7.51
N LYS A 109 18.41 -9.14 7.23
CA LYS A 109 19.29 -10.30 7.41
C LYS A 109 19.64 -10.99 6.11
N ASP A 110 18.63 -11.18 5.25
CA ASP A 110 18.73 -12.08 4.08
C ASP A 110 19.07 -11.33 2.81
N LYS A 111 18.76 -10.02 2.74
CA LYS A 111 18.98 -9.21 1.53
C LYS A 111 20.46 -9.11 1.16
N ASN A 112 20.77 -9.45 -0.08
CA ASN A 112 22.11 -9.34 -0.62
C ASN A 112 22.07 -9.02 -2.12
N GLU A 113 23.20 -8.55 -2.69
CA GLU A 113 23.30 -8.17 -4.10
C GLU A 113 23.00 -9.35 -5.05
N ALA A 114 23.49 -10.56 -4.74
CA ALA A 114 23.26 -11.73 -5.59
C ALA A 114 21.76 -12.06 -5.70
N MET A 115 21.01 -11.94 -4.60
CA MET A 115 19.57 -12.14 -4.58
C MET A 115 18.82 -11.08 -5.41
N LEU A 116 19.18 -9.80 -5.27
CA LEU A 116 18.56 -8.70 -6.03
C LEU A 116 18.86 -8.84 -7.54
N ARG A 117 20.06 -9.22 -7.91
CA ARG A 117 20.42 -9.50 -9.32
C ARG A 117 19.68 -10.73 -9.85
N ALA A 118 19.57 -11.81 -9.06
CA ALA A 118 18.77 -12.98 -9.45
C ALA A 118 17.30 -12.59 -9.69
N TYR A 119 16.73 -11.76 -8.81
CA TYR A 119 15.39 -11.21 -8.99
C TYR A 119 15.30 -10.37 -10.29
N GLY A 120 16.27 -9.51 -10.56
CA GLY A 120 16.34 -8.73 -11.81
C GLY A 120 16.28 -9.61 -13.07
N ARG A 121 16.99 -10.74 -13.09
CA ARG A 121 16.92 -11.71 -14.21
C ARG A 121 15.54 -12.33 -14.37
N PHE A 122 14.79 -12.59 -13.30
CA PHE A 122 13.41 -13.04 -13.40
C PHE A 122 12.49 -11.95 -13.96
N VAL A 123 12.66 -10.69 -13.54
CA VAL A 123 11.93 -9.55 -14.13
C VAL A 123 12.23 -9.44 -15.62
N GLU A 124 13.50 -9.51 -16.03
CA GLU A 124 13.93 -9.46 -17.44
C GLU A 124 13.28 -10.57 -18.29
N SER A 125 13.14 -11.77 -17.72
CA SER A 125 12.51 -12.91 -18.40
C SER A 125 11.05 -12.66 -18.79
N LEU A 126 10.38 -11.70 -18.17
CA LEU A 126 9.00 -11.29 -18.49
C LEU A 126 8.92 -10.28 -19.66
N ARG A 127 10.06 -9.82 -20.18
CA ARG A 127 10.18 -9.01 -21.39
C ARG A 127 9.27 -7.79 -21.40
N GLY A 128 9.26 -7.04 -20.30
CA GLY A 128 8.49 -5.81 -20.16
C GLY A 128 7.02 -5.98 -19.81
N ARG A 129 6.53 -7.20 -19.63
CA ARG A 129 5.16 -7.41 -19.11
C ARG A 129 4.99 -6.94 -17.66
N TYR A 130 6.09 -6.89 -16.90
CA TYR A 130 6.13 -6.40 -15.54
C TYR A 130 7.29 -5.43 -15.36
N ILE A 131 7.00 -4.26 -14.78
CA ILE A 131 7.96 -3.25 -14.39
C ILE A 131 7.99 -3.20 -12.85
N THR A 132 9.17 -3.35 -12.28
CA THR A 132 9.36 -3.34 -10.82
C THR A 132 9.72 -1.96 -10.29
N ALA A 133 9.41 -1.70 -9.01
CA ALA A 133 9.75 -0.49 -8.28
C ALA A 133 10.01 -0.80 -6.80
N CYS A 134 10.34 0.22 -6.00
CA CYS A 134 10.47 0.09 -4.54
C CYS A 134 9.12 -0.21 -3.86
N ASP A 135 9.17 -0.94 -2.75
CA ASP A 135 8.08 -1.08 -1.77
C ASP A 135 8.68 -1.33 -0.36
N VAL A 136 7.88 -1.81 0.57
CA VAL A 136 8.34 -2.19 1.91
C VAL A 136 9.52 -3.17 1.82
N GLY A 137 10.59 -2.89 2.55
CA GLY A 137 11.80 -3.72 2.60
C GLY A 137 12.73 -3.57 1.40
N THR A 138 12.36 -2.83 0.35
CA THR A 138 13.25 -2.45 -0.76
C THR A 138 13.40 -0.94 -0.86
N TYR A 139 14.52 -0.49 -1.40
CA TYR A 139 14.91 0.90 -1.46
C TYR A 139 15.45 1.26 -2.85
N VAL A 140 15.64 2.55 -3.08
CA VAL A 140 16.18 3.09 -4.34
C VAL A 140 17.48 2.40 -4.76
N GLN A 141 18.41 2.17 -3.81
CA GLN A 141 19.67 1.48 -4.07
C GLN A 141 19.49 0.01 -4.50
N ASP A 142 18.44 -0.65 -3.98
CA ASP A 142 18.11 -2.02 -4.39
C ASP A 142 17.62 -2.04 -5.86
N MET A 143 16.87 -1.01 -6.28
CA MET A 143 16.46 -0.85 -7.68
C MET A 143 17.64 -0.61 -8.61
N ASP A 144 18.66 0.14 -8.17
CA ASP A 144 19.90 0.32 -8.92
C ASP A 144 20.67 -1.01 -9.12
N VAL A 145 20.62 -1.90 -8.12
CA VAL A 145 21.21 -3.25 -8.25
C VAL A 145 20.40 -4.11 -9.21
N ILE A 146 19.07 -4.10 -9.12
CA ILE A 146 18.15 -4.84 -10.00
C ILE A 146 18.33 -4.37 -11.45
N ALA A 147 18.51 -3.06 -11.67
CA ALA A 147 18.72 -2.44 -12.97
C ALA A 147 19.99 -2.93 -13.72
N ARG A 148 20.90 -3.60 -13.04
CA ARG A 148 22.06 -4.23 -13.69
C ARG A 148 21.70 -5.46 -14.52
N GLU A 149 20.50 -6.03 -14.29
CA GLU A 149 20.03 -7.26 -14.93
C GLU A 149 18.77 -7.05 -15.80
N THR A 150 18.10 -5.89 -15.69
CA THR A 150 16.86 -5.60 -16.43
C THR A 150 16.69 -4.10 -16.65
N GLU A 151 16.07 -3.72 -17.75
CA GLU A 151 15.63 -2.34 -17.99
C GLU A 151 14.21 -2.09 -17.42
N PHE A 152 13.46 -3.13 -17.08
CA PHE A 152 12.08 -3.05 -16.59
C PHE A 152 12.03 -2.78 -15.07
N VAL A 153 12.69 -1.69 -14.65
CA VAL A 153 12.77 -1.25 -13.27
C VAL A 153 12.72 0.28 -13.19
N THR A 154 11.91 0.79 -12.27
CA THR A 154 11.78 2.22 -12.01
C THR A 154 11.99 2.54 -10.52
N GLY A 155 11.91 3.82 -10.12
CA GLY A 155 12.21 4.23 -8.75
C GLY A 155 13.69 4.08 -8.40
N ARG A 156 14.58 4.23 -9.39
CA ARG A 156 16.03 4.23 -9.24
C ARG A 156 16.50 5.55 -8.64
N SER A 157 17.78 5.58 -8.23
CA SER A 157 18.37 6.82 -7.73
C SER A 157 18.46 7.90 -8.82
N PRO A 158 18.39 9.18 -8.45
CA PRO A 158 18.56 10.28 -9.42
C PRO A 158 19.89 10.22 -10.17
N GLU A 159 20.96 9.75 -9.52
CA GLU A 159 22.29 9.59 -10.12
C GLU A 159 22.28 8.55 -11.27
N HIS A 160 21.31 7.64 -11.24
CA HIS A 160 21.11 6.63 -12.29
C HIS A 160 19.88 6.93 -13.18
N GLY A 161 19.39 8.19 -13.16
CA GLY A 161 18.29 8.65 -14.02
C GLY A 161 16.90 8.26 -13.54
N GLY A 162 16.74 7.90 -12.27
CA GLY A 162 15.44 7.57 -11.68
C GLY A 162 14.79 8.76 -10.96
N ALA A 163 13.52 8.60 -10.63
CA ALA A 163 12.71 9.63 -9.96
C ALA A 163 12.99 9.74 -8.44
N GLY A 164 13.81 8.85 -7.86
CA GLY A 164 14.15 8.87 -6.44
C GLY A 164 13.03 8.38 -5.52
N ASP A 165 12.96 8.97 -4.32
CA ASP A 165 12.00 8.57 -3.27
C ASP A 165 10.57 9.02 -3.59
N SER A 166 9.71 8.07 -3.91
CA SER A 166 8.30 8.29 -4.22
C SER A 166 7.45 8.70 -3.00
N SER A 167 8.00 8.65 -1.79
CA SER A 167 7.26 8.98 -0.56
C SER A 167 6.83 10.44 -0.51
N ILE A 168 7.57 11.34 -1.14
CA ILE A 168 7.28 12.79 -1.17
C ILE A 168 5.97 13.05 -1.92
N LEU A 169 5.86 12.56 -3.16
CA LEU A 169 4.63 12.73 -3.94
C LEU A 169 3.47 11.88 -3.41
N THR A 170 3.74 10.73 -2.79
CA THR A 170 2.72 9.99 -2.07
C THR A 170 2.10 10.84 -0.95
N ALA A 171 2.92 11.48 -0.12
CA ALA A 171 2.45 12.34 0.97
C ALA A 171 1.66 13.54 0.43
N PHE A 172 2.12 14.15 -0.65
CA PHE A 172 1.41 15.25 -1.31
C PHE A 172 0.06 14.79 -1.87
N GLY A 173 -0.01 13.62 -2.51
CA GLY A 173 -1.27 13.04 -2.99
C GLY A 173 -2.28 12.83 -1.87
N VAL A 174 -1.85 12.22 -0.74
CA VAL A 174 -2.69 12.05 0.45
C VAL A 174 -3.17 13.41 0.98
N PHE A 175 -2.31 14.40 1.06
CA PHE A 175 -2.67 15.74 1.49
C PHE A 175 -3.71 16.37 0.57
N GLN A 176 -3.59 16.24 -0.76
CA GLN A 176 -4.59 16.72 -1.71
C GLN A 176 -5.92 15.95 -1.58
N GLY A 177 -5.87 14.63 -1.33
CA GLY A 177 -7.04 13.82 -1.01
C GLY A 177 -7.76 14.31 0.26
N MET A 178 -7.00 14.66 1.30
CA MET A 178 -7.56 15.27 2.52
C MET A 178 -8.23 16.64 2.23
N ARG A 179 -7.60 17.49 1.41
CA ARG A 179 -8.18 18.77 1.02
C ARG A 179 -9.47 18.61 0.21
N ALA A 180 -9.51 17.66 -0.71
CA ALA A 180 -10.72 17.32 -1.47
C ALA A 180 -11.82 16.78 -0.55
N SER A 181 -11.47 15.93 0.40
CA SER A 181 -12.40 15.42 1.42
C SER A 181 -12.91 16.54 2.34
N ALA A 182 -12.05 17.49 2.73
CA ALA A 182 -12.41 18.67 3.50
C ALA A 182 -13.37 19.57 2.72
N GLN A 183 -13.13 19.79 1.42
CA GLN A 183 -14.06 20.51 0.54
C GLN A 183 -15.42 19.84 0.51
N ALA A 184 -15.48 18.52 0.36
CA ALA A 184 -16.73 17.77 0.32
C ALA A 184 -17.47 17.81 1.67
N ARG A 185 -16.73 17.72 2.79
CA ARG A 185 -17.32 17.60 4.14
C ARG A 185 -17.64 18.95 4.77
N TRP A 186 -16.79 19.96 4.55
CA TRP A 186 -16.87 21.27 5.25
C TRP A 186 -16.94 22.49 4.30
N GLY A 187 -16.95 22.26 2.98
CA GLY A 187 -17.07 23.34 1.98
C GLY A 187 -15.80 24.15 1.74
N GLN A 188 -14.66 23.74 2.34
CA GLN A 188 -13.38 24.43 2.18
C GLN A 188 -12.25 23.41 1.95
N PRO A 189 -11.38 23.60 0.93
CA PRO A 189 -10.29 22.66 0.62
C PRO A 189 -9.04 22.93 1.50
N THR A 190 -9.21 22.96 2.82
CA THR A 190 -8.13 23.22 3.80
C THR A 190 -8.36 22.46 5.09
N LEU A 191 -7.28 22.07 5.74
CA LEU A 191 -7.28 21.47 7.08
C LEU A 191 -7.00 22.50 8.18
N ARG A 192 -6.98 23.80 7.84
CA ARG A 192 -6.75 24.89 8.81
C ARG A 192 -7.76 24.80 9.97
N GLY A 193 -7.21 24.76 11.19
CA GLY A 193 -8.01 24.65 12.41
C GLY A 193 -8.64 23.27 12.63
N LYS A 194 -8.33 22.28 11.80
CA LYS A 194 -8.75 20.90 11.98
C LYS A 194 -7.72 20.11 12.76
N ARG A 195 -8.18 19.12 13.53
CA ARG A 195 -7.33 18.22 14.29
C ARG A 195 -7.14 16.93 13.51
N VAL A 196 -5.90 16.66 13.08
CA VAL A 196 -5.55 15.54 12.21
C VAL A 196 -4.66 14.56 12.96
N GLY A 197 -5.10 13.31 13.08
CA GLY A 197 -4.33 12.22 13.69
C GLY A 197 -3.59 11.41 12.64
N VAL A 198 -2.27 11.28 12.74
CA VAL A 198 -1.44 10.50 11.82
C VAL A 198 -0.89 9.26 12.54
N ALA A 199 -1.38 8.08 12.17
CA ALA A 199 -0.92 6.79 12.67
C ALA A 199 0.22 6.25 11.79
N GLY A 200 1.44 6.46 12.21
CA GLY A 200 2.66 6.14 11.47
C GLY A 200 3.30 7.36 10.82
N VAL A 201 4.52 7.69 11.27
CA VAL A 201 5.32 8.81 10.75
C VAL A 201 6.63 8.32 10.12
N GLY A 202 6.53 7.20 9.41
CA GLY A 202 7.60 6.60 8.61
C GLY A 202 7.94 7.41 7.36
N LYS A 203 8.23 6.71 6.24
CA LYS A 203 8.66 7.33 4.97
C LYS A 203 7.65 8.36 4.43
N VAL A 204 6.36 8.07 4.45
CA VAL A 204 5.31 8.95 3.91
C VAL A 204 4.76 9.88 4.99
N GLY A 205 4.45 9.32 6.19
CA GLY A 205 3.74 10.06 7.23
C GLY A 205 4.47 11.31 7.71
N HIS A 206 5.81 11.30 7.77
CA HIS A 206 6.54 12.50 8.19
C HIS A 206 6.45 13.67 7.18
N TYR A 207 6.43 13.40 5.86
CA TYR A 207 6.16 14.43 4.85
C TYR A 207 4.72 14.93 4.92
N LEU A 208 3.77 14.03 5.17
CA LEU A 208 2.36 14.40 5.34
C LEU A 208 2.18 15.36 6.53
N VAL A 209 2.86 15.11 7.64
CA VAL A 209 2.87 16.01 8.81
C VAL A 209 3.31 17.42 8.40
N GLY A 210 4.38 17.53 7.61
CA GLY A 210 4.85 18.84 7.11
C GLY A 210 3.81 19.60 6.29
N HIS A 211 3.09 18.90 5.39
CA HIS A 211 2.01 19.51 4.62
C HIS A 211 0.84 19.95 5.49
N LEU A 212 0.45 19.15 6.50
CA LEU A 212 -0.65 19.45 7.41
C LEU A 212 -0.35 20.66 8.29
N VAL A 213 0.86 20.73 8.86
CA VAL A 213 1.32 21.87 9.67
C VAL A 213 1.34 23.13 8.82
N ALA A 214 1.88 23.09 7.61
CA ALA A 214 1.92 24.22 6.69
C ALA A 214 0.50 24.72 6.29
N ASP A 215 -0.48 23.83 6.20
CA ASP A 215 -1.89 24.20 5.93
C ASP A 215 -2.61 24.76 7.17
N GLY A 216 -2.00 24.67 8.38
CA GLY A 216 -2.53 25.19 9.64
C GLY A 216 -3.42 24.20 10.40
N ALA A 217 -3.23 22.92 10.21
CA ALA A 217 -3.85 21.86 11.00
C ALA A 217 -3.17 21.72 12.39
N THR A 218 -3.93 21.28 13.39
CA THR A 218 -3.37 20.75 14.64
C THR A 218 -3.09 19.26 14.44
N VAL A 219 -1.83 18.87 14.50
CA VAL A 219 -1.42 17.50 14.16
C VAL A 219 -1.09 16.70 15.43
N VAL A 220 -1.65 15.49 15.51
CA VAL A 220 -1.37 14.50 16.57
C VAL A 220 -0.79 13.26 15.90
N VAL A 221 0.31 12.74 16.41
CA VAL A 221 0.98 11.59 15.79
C VAL A 221 1.25 10.47 16.78
N THR A 222 1.34 9.25 16.24
CA THR A 222 1.90 8.09 16.94
C THR A 222 2.71 7.23 15.99
N ASP A 223 3.80 6.65 16.50
CA ASP A 223 4.60 5.66 15.79
C ASP A 223 5.32 4.78 16.83
N PRO A 224 5.40 3.45 16.65
CA PRO A 224 6.11 2.57 17.58
C PRO A 224 7.64 2.78 17.57
N PHE A 225 8.17 3.44 16.53
CA PHE A 225 9.60 3.69 16.40
C PHE A 225 9.95 5.11 16.89
N GLU A 226 10.60 5.18 18.04
CA GLU A 226 11.00 6.46 18.66
C GLU A 226 11.83 7.35 17.73
N ALA A 227 12.68 6.76 16.90
CA ALA A 227 13.48 7.52 15.92
C ALA A 227 12.60 8.25 14.88
N ALA A 228 11.48 7.67 14.46
CA ALA A 228 10.52 8.31 13.55
C ALA A 228 9.80 9.49 14.25
N VAL A 229 9.38 9.28 15.50
CA VAL A 229 8.77 10.33 16.33
C VAL A 229 9.73 11.49 16.56
N ASN A 230 10.98 11.21 16.93
CA ASN A 230 12.00 12.23 17.20
C ASN A 230 12.33 13.06 15.95
N ARG A 231 12.34 12.45 14.77
CA ARG A 231 12.47 13.17 13.49
C ARG A 231 11.35 14.20 13.29
N VAL A 232 10.11 13.81 13.56
CA VAL A 232 8.95 14.72 13.44
C VAL A 232 9.03 15.83 14.48
N ARG A 233 9.33 15.52 15.75
CA ARG A 233 9.49 16.52 16.81
C ARG A 233 10.60 17.55 16.53
N ALA A 234 11.69 17.10 15.92
CA ALA A 234 12.79 17.98 15.55
C ALA A 234 12.40 18.98 14.44
N ALA A 235 11.58 18.53 13.47
CA ALA A 235 11.13 19.36 12.36
C ALA A 235 9.90 20.21 12.71
N HIS A 236 9.02 19.71 13.58
CA HIS A 236 7.72 20.29 13.93
C HIS A 236 7.48 20.18 15.45
N PRO A 237 8.09 21.04 16.27
CA PRO A 237 7.97 20.97 17.74
C PRO A 237 6.56 21.15 18.28
N GLU A 238 5.67 21.76 17.48
CA GLU A 238 4.26 22.01 17.78
C GLU A 238 3.37 20.75 17.67
N VAL A 239 3.87 19.67 17.10
CA VAL A 239 3.11 18.43 16.89
C VAL A 239 2.95 17.68 18.21
N GLU A 240 1.72 17.32 18.53
CA GLU A 240 1.39 16.49 19.68
C GLU A 240 1.75 15.01 19.40
N VAL A 241 2.41 14.37 20.35
CA VAL A 241 2.76 12.95 20.24
C VAL A 241 2.02 12.18 21.33
N VAL A 242 1.32 11.12 20.93
CA VAL A 242 0.61 10.21 21.85
C VAL A 242 1.26 8.83 21.84
N ALA A 243 0.98 8.04 22.89
CA ALA A 243 1.68 6.79 23.17
C ALA A 243 1.44 5.71 22.10
N ASP A 244 0.19 5.60 21.63
CA ASP A 244 -0.24 4.54 20.74
C ASP A 244 -1.49 4.93 19.92
N THR A 245 -1.94 4.03 19.06
CA THR A 245 -3.13 4.22 18.23
C THR A 245 -4.39 4.39 19.06
N THR A 246 -4.51 3.73 20.22
CA THR A 246 -5.67 3.88 21.09
C THR A 246 -5.78 5.31 21.63
N ALA A 247 -4.68 5.85 22.13
CA ALA A 247 -4.60 7.24 22.57
C ALA A 247 -4.85 8.23 21.41
N LEU A 248 -4.37 7.89 20.20
CA LEU A 248 -4.62 8.70 19.01
C LEU A 248 -6.11 8.76 18.66
N LEU A 249 -6.82 7.63 18.65
CA LEU A 249 -8.26 7.60 18.38
C LEU A 249 -9.07 8.43 19.40
N GLN A 250 -8.65 8.45 20.66
CA GLN A 250 -9.28 9.22 21.73
C GLN A 250 -9.00 10.74 21.68
N ALA A 251 -8.11 11.19 20.79
CA ALA A 251 -7.68 12.58 20.70
C ALA A 251 -8.71 13.53 20.05
N LYS A 252 -9.94 13.07 19.78
CA LYS A 252 -11.04 13.85 19.16
C LYS A 252 -10.61 14.46 17.82
N LEU A 253 -10.33 13.61 16.87
CA LEU A 253 -9.82 13.98 15.56
C LEU A 253 -10.96 14.38 14.60
N ASP A 254 -10.75 15.40 13.79
CA ASP A 254 -11.57 15.68 12.61
C ASP A 254 -11.24 14.69 11.47
N VAL A 255 -9.93 14.37 11.32
CA VAL A 255 -9.37 13.47 10.29
C VAL A 255 -8.47 12.42 10.93
N TYR A 256 -8.66 11.15 10.57
CA TYR A 256 -7.74 10.07 10.90
C TYR A 256 -6.97 9.61 9.67
N ALA A 257 -5.66 9.56 9.76
CA ALA A 257 -4.74 9.19 8.69
C ALA A 257 -3.94 7.92 9.02
N PRO A 258 -4.40 6.72 8.62
CA PRO A 258 -3.59 5.51 8.72
C PRO A 258 -2.44 5.56 7.70
N CYS A 259 -1.19 5.66 8.19
CA CYS A 259 0.02 5.80 7.37
C CYS A 259 1.08 4.71 7.65
N ALA A 260 0.75 3.68 8.45
CA ALA A 260 1.67 2.59 8.79
C ALA A 260 1.36 1.33 7.97
N LEU A 261 0.55 0.42 8.49
CA LEU A 261 0.28 -0.90 7.91
C LEU A 261 -1.15 -1.01 7.38
N GLY A 262 -1.35 -1.95 6.45
CA GLY A 262 -2.68 -2.33 5.98
C GLY A 262 -3.52 -3.02 7.06
N GLY A 263 -4.84 -3.13 6.83
CA GLY A 263 -5.78 -3.75 7.77
C GLY A 263 -6.01 -2.92 9.05
N ALA A 264 -5.57 -1.67 9.08
CA ALA A 264 -5.66 -0.81 10.27
C ALA A 264 -7.10 -0.39 10.61
N LEU A 265 -7.99 -0.35 9.62
CA LEU A 265 -9.41 -0.01 9.81
C LEU A 265 -10.19 -1.29 10.12
N THR A 266 -10.18 -1.66 11.39
CA THR A 266 -10.99 -2.76 11.93
C THR A 266 -12.31 -2.24 12.50
N ASP A 267 -13.29 -3.12 12.73
CA ASP A 267 -14.58 -2.72 13.32
C ASP A 267 -14.43 -1.95 14.64
N PRO A 268 -13.54 -2.36 15.60
CA PRO A 268 -13.31 -1.58 16.82
C PRO A 268 -12.74 -0.19 16.54
N VAL A 269 -11.84 -0.06 15.55
CA VAL A 269 -11.26 1.24 15.15
C VAL A 269 -12.35 2.15 14.58
N VAL A 270 -13.18 1.64 13.68
CA VAL A 270 -14.30 2.40 13.08
C VAL A 270 -15.31 2.83 14.15
N ALA A 271 -15.61 1.96 15.11
CA ALA A 271 -16.47 2.30 16.24
C ALA A 271 -15.90 3.46 17.07
N ALA A 272 -14.60 3.40 17.40
CA ALA A 272 -13.93 4.47 18.14
C ALA A 272 -13.88 5.79 17.35
N LEU A 273 -13.56 5.75 16.05
CA LEU A 273 -13.58 6.95 15.19
C LEU A 273 -14.95 7.64 15.22
N SER A 274 -16.04 6.85 15.15
CA SER A 274 -17.39 7.36 15.24
C SER A 274 -17.71 7.93 16.62
N GLU A 275 -17.35 7.23 17.69
CA GLU A 275 -17.55 7.64 19.08
C GLU A 275 -16.89 8.98 19.40
N PHE A 276 -15.65 9.16 18.94
CA PHE A 276 -14.87 10.38 19.19
C PHE A 276 -15.06 11.49 18.13
N GLY A 277 -15.98 11.29 17.17
CA GLY A 277 -16.46 12.34 16.26
C GLY A 277 -15.60 12.57 15.03
N THR A 278 -14.75 11.60 14.63
CA THR A 278 -13.98 11.69 13.39
C THR A 278 -14.90 11.74 12.17
N SER A 279 -14.65 12.68 11.27
CA SER A 279 -15.49 12.91 10.08
C SER A 279 -14.88 12.39 8.78
N ILE A 280 -13.55 12.24 8.73
CA ILE A 280 -12.82 11.83 7.53
C ILE A 280 -11.76 10.80 7.90
N VAL A 281 -11.63 9.75 7.08
CA VAL A 281 -10.49 8.84 7.05
C VAL A 281 -9.79 9.01 5.72
N CYS A 282 -8.52 9.43 5.75
CA CYS A 282 -7.68 9.63 4.57
C CYS A 282 -6.21 9.44 4.94
N GLY A 283 -5.55 8.40 4.45
CA GLY A 283 -4.19 8.07 4.84
C GLY A 283 -3.39 7.34 3.75
N ALA A 284 -2.11 7.16 4.00
CA ALA A 284 -1.15 6.65 3.01
C ALA A 284 -1.01 5.13 2.98
N ALA A 285 -1.43 4.40 4.04
CA ALA A 285 -1.28 2.95 4.10
C ALA A 285 -2.06 2.27 2.96
N ASN A 286 -1.48 1.22 2.39
CA ASN A 286 -2.19 0.40 1.39
C ASN A 286 -3.10 -0.61 2.09
N ASN A 287 -4.22 -0.98 1.44
CA ASN A 287 -5.16 -1.99 1.93
C ASN A 287 -5.61 -1.70 3.38
N GLN A 288 -6.09 -0.47 3.62
CA GLN A 288 -6.44 0.01 4.97
C GLN A 288 -7.59 -0.77 5.60
N LEU A 289 -8.57 -1.21 4.80
CA LEU A 289 -9.75 -1.92 5.27
C LEU A 289 -9.40 -3.35 5.70
N ALA A 290 -9.78 -3.74 6.92
CA ALA A 290 -9.53 -5.09 7.42
C ALA A 290 -10.36 -6.16 6.70
N HIS A 291 -11.55 -5.78 6.21
CA HIS A 291 -12.43 -6.63 5.40
C HIS A 291 -13.39 -5.77 4.54
N PRO A 292 -14.04 -6.32 3.51
CA PRO A 292 -14.89 -5.56 2.58
C PRO A 292 -16.08 -4.81 3.22
N GLY A 293 -16.54 -5.23 4.40
CA GLY A 293 -17.67 -4.57 5.10
C GLY A 293 -17.34 -3.24 5.75
N VAL A 294 -16.04 -2.96 6.00
CA VAL A 294 -15.60 -1.75 6.72
C VAL A 294 -15.94 -0.47 5.98
N GLU A 295 -15.87 -0.46 4.66
CA GLU A 295 -16.24 0.70 3.84
C GLU A 295 -17.70 1.10 4.08
N LYS A 296 -18.59 0.10 4.09
CA LYS A 296 -20.02 0.32 4.35
C LYS A 296 -20.25 0.84 5.78
N ASP A 297 -19.57 0.27 6.78
CA ASP A 297 -19.71 0.69 8.19
C ASP A 297 -19.24 2.15 8.38
N LEU A 298 -18.14 2.57 7.76
CA LEU A 298 -17.71 3.97 7.74
C LEU A 298 -18.79 4.88 7.15
N SER A 299 -19.34 4.50 6.00
CA SER A 299 -20.40 5.26 5.32
C SER A 299 -21.68 5.35 6.16
N ASP A 300 -22.12 4.24 6.76
CA ASP A 300 -23.32 4.19 7.60
C ASP A 300 -23.19 5.08 8.85
N ARG A 301 -21.96 5.27 9.36
CA ARG A 301 -21.63 6.18 10.47
C ARG A 301 -21.38 7.62 10.02
N GLY A 302 -21.51 7.92 8.73
CA GLY A 302 -21.29 9.25 8.16
C GLY A 302 -19.83 9.69 8.16
N ILE A 303 -18.88 8.76 8.23
CA ILE A 303 -17.45 9.00 8.08
C ILE A 303 -17.08 8.90 6.61
N LEU A 304 -16.54 9.98 6.03
CA LEU A 304 -16.05 9.97 4.66
C LEU A 304 -14.73 9.21 4.59
N TYR A 305 -14.69 8.13 3.82
CA TYR A 305 -13.47 7.38 3.52
C TYR A 305 -12.92 7.79 2.16
N ALA A 306 -11.71 8.27 2.11
CA ALA A 306 -10.97 8.50 0.88
C ALA A 306 -10.15 7.22 0.57
N PRO A 307 -10.48 6.47 -0.50
CA PRO A 307 -9.82 5.20 -0.81
C PRO A 307 -8.30 5.35 -0.93
N ASP A 308 -7.58 4.47 -0.26
CA ASP A 308 -6.12 4.51 -0.18
C ASP A 308 -5.45 4.45 -1.55
N TYR A 309 -5.90 3.56 -2.43
CA TYR A 309 -5.36 3.41 -3.78
C TYR A 309 -5.55 4.65 -4.66
N LEU A 310 -6.47 5.55 -4.31
CA LEU A 310 -6.64 6.83 -4.97
C LEU A 310 -5.69 7.89 -4.38
N VAL A 311 -5.76 8.11 -3.06
CA VAL A 311 -5.06 9.23 -2.43
C VAL A 311 -3.55 9.02 -2.32
N ASN A 312 -3.08 7.77 -2.24
CA ASN A 312 -1.65 7.46 -2.20
C ASN A 312 -1.02 7.21 -3.59
N SER A 313 -1.74 7.50 -4.68
CA SER A 313 -1.26 7.29 -6.06
C SER A 313 -0.13 8.22 -6.48
N GLY A 314 0.16 9.29 -5.76
CA GLY A 314 1.25 10.22 -6.09
C GLY A 314 2.61 9.53 -6.28
N GLY A 315 2.89 8.48 -5.50
CA GLY A 315 4.13 7.71 -5.64
C GLY A 315 4.22 6.94 -6.94
N VAL A 316 3.13 6.33 -7.40
CA VAL A 316 3.14 5.59 -8.67
C VAL A 316 3.19 6.56 -9.86
N ILE A 317 2.55 7.71 -9.77
CA ILE A 317 2.65 8.77 -10.79
C ILE A 317 4.12 9.20 -10.96
N GLN A 318 4.84 9.43 -9.86
CA GLN A 318 6.26 9.82 -9.90
C GLN A 318 7.15 8.78 -10.57
N VAL A 319 6.91 7.50 -10.33
CA VAL A 319 7.79 6.44 -10.87
C VAL A 319 7.35 5.94 -12.25
N ALA A 320 6.22 6.43 -12.78
CA ALA A 320 5.73 6.12 -14.12
C ALA A 320 6.33 7.02 -15.20
N ASP A 321 6.89 8.18 -14.82
CA ASP A 321 7.66 9.07 -15.68
C ASP A 321 9.11 8.55 -15.85
#